data_5cb29a189cc1f5857b19da1fd5fc4fed
#
_entry.id   5cb29a189cc1f5857b19da1fd5fc4fed
#
_cell.length_a   1.000
_cell.length_b   1.000
_cell.length_c   1.000
_cell.angle_alpha   90.00
_cell.angle_beta   90.00
_cell.angle_gamma   90.00
#
_symmetry.space_group_name_H-M   'P 1'
#
loop_
_entity.id
_entity.type
_entity.pdbx_description
1 polymer ?
#
loop_
_entity_poly.entity_id
_entity_poly.type
_entity_poly.pdbx_seq_one_letter_code
_entity_poly.pdbx_strand_id
1 'polypeptide(L)'
;MKYTIFKTKWGYFGILGNKRGPMKTCLPTAPEKVKSLLLKDLENAEYDKTSFGLLAEQVTAYFEGSYVNFSRDIPVKLNGFSEFAMAVLNVCRDITFGERMSYGQVAEKIGRPGAARAVGRVLARNPLPLVIPCHRVICSNGGLGGFSAFGGVTMKKKMLELERTVKSRKKN
;
A
#
# COMPACT_ATOMS: atom_id res chain seq x y z
N MET A 1 9.16 15.35 -11.57
CA MET A 1 8.46 14.55 -10.55
C MET A 1 8.28 15.40 -9.29
N LYS A 2 7.20 15.17 -8.52
CA LYS A 2 7.00 15.86 -7.24
C LYS A 2 6.91 14.82 -6.13
N TYR A 3 7.36 15.20 -4.92
CA TYR A 3 7.19 14.36 -3.75
C TYR A 3 6.76 15.19 -2.55
N THR A 4 6.04 14.55 -1.63
CA THR A 4 5.70 15.11 -0.33
C THR A 4 6.05 14.11 0.78
N ILE A 5 6.42 14.64 1.93
CA ILE A 5 6.67 13.87 3.15
C ILE A 5 5.92 14.58 4.27
N PHE A 6 5.09 13.83 5.00
CA PHE A 6 4.26 14.40 6.06
C PHE A 6 4.20 13.46 7.27
N LYS A 7 3.93 14.04 8.43
CA LYS A 7 3.88 13.32 9.70
C LYS A 7 2.54 12.57 9.83
N THR A 8 2.59 11.35 10.30
CA THR A 8 1.47 10.54 10.75
C THR A 8 1.69 10.12 12.20
N LYS A 9 0.70 9.49 12.83
CA LYS A 9 0.85 8.95 14.19
C LYS A 9 1.96 7.90 14.31
N TRP A 10 2.33 7.21 13.21
CA TRP A 10 3.34 6.14 13.20
C TRP A 10 4.70 6.56 12.66
N GLY A 11 4.90 7.82 12.35
CA GLY A 11 6.10 8.37 11.75
C GLY A 11 5.79 9.16 10.48
N TYR A 12 6.80 9.39 9.65
CA TYR A 12 6.63 10.14 8.41
C TYR A 12 6.29 9.21 7.25
N PHE A 13 5.26 9.54 6.51
CA PHE A 13 4.85 8.88 5.27
C PHE A 13 5.30 9.71 4.07
N GLY A 14 5.57 9.05 2.96
CA GLY A 14 5.98 9.74 1.74
C GLY A 14 5.22 9.31 0.50
N ILE A 15 4.98 10.27 -0.38
CA ILE A 15 4.35 10.07 -1.69
C ILE A 15 5.23 10.71 -2.76
N LEU A 16 5.48 9.98 -3.83
CA LEU A 16 6.15 10.44 -5.04
C LEU A 16 5.24 10.20 -6.24
N GLY A 17 5.18 11.17 -7.15
CA GLY A 17 4.38 11.03 -8.36
C GLY A 17 4.49 12.24 -9.28
N ASN A 18 3.49 12.44 -10.09
CA ASN A 18 3.37 13.58 -11.00
C ASN A 18 1.89 14.02 -11.12
N LYS A 19 1.58 14.94 -12.04
CA LYS A 19 0.21 15.43 -12.29
C LYS A 19 -0.80 14.30 -12.64
N ARG A 20 -0.31 13.12 -13.00
CA ARG A 20 -1.15 11.96 -13.35
C ARG A 20 -1.41 11.03 -12.18
N GLY A 21 -0.87 11.32 -10.98
CA GLY A 21 -1.11 10.58 -9.75
C GLY A 21 0.15 10.07 -9.06
N PRO A 22 -0.03 9.37 -7.91
CA PRO A 22 1.06 8.76 -7.16
C PRO A 22 1.66 7.58 -7.94
N MET A 23 2.97 7.44 -7.85
CA MET A 23 3.75 6.37 -8.48
C MET A 23 4.51 5.53 -7.46
N LYS A 24 4.82 6.10 -6.31
CA LYS A 24 5.50 5.40 -5.22
C LYS A 24 5.06 5.96 -3.88
N THR A 25 4.89 5.08 -2.90
CA THR A 25 4.67 5.49 -1.50
C THR A 25 5.70 4.81 -0.59
N CYS A 26 5.96 5.43 0.56
CA CYS A 26 6.79 4.89 1.61
C CYS A 26 6.01 4.88 2.91
N LEU A 27 5.92 3.70 3.56
CA LEU A 27 5.27 3.54 4.85
C LEU A 27 6.02 4.30 5.96
N PRO A 28 5.34 4.61 7.08
CA PRO A 28 5.89 5.48 8.11
C PRO A 28 7.25 5.03 8.67
N THR A 29 8.20 5.96 8.67
CA THR A 29 9.52 5.84 9.29
C THR A 29 10.10 7.23 9.57
N ALA A 30 11.40 7.35 9.89
CA ALA A 30 12.10 8.63 10.00
C ALA A 30 12.10 9.39 8.65
N PRO A 31 11.99 10.72 8.65
CA PRO A 31 11.81 11.51 7.43
C PRO A 31 12.97 11.38 6.45
N GLU A 32 14.21 11.28 6.91
CA GLU A 32 15.40 11.06 6.09
C GLU A 32 15.34 9.71 5.37
N LYS A 33 14.86 8.70 6.09
CA LYS A 33 14.67 7.35 5.52
C LYS A 33 13.56 7.33 4.48
N VAL A 34 12.44 8.02 4.73
CA VAL A 34 11.36 8.19 3.75
C VAL A 34 11.91 8.83 2.48
N LYS A 35 12.64 9.94 2.62
CA LYS A 35 13.26 10.66 1.49
C LYS A 35 14.18 9.76 0.69
N SER A 36 15.10 9.06 1.36
CA SER A 36 16.04 8.12 0.74
C SER A 36 15.31 7.01 -0.03
N LEU A 37 14.26 6.42 0.55
CA LEU A 37 13.50 5.35 -0.09
C LEU A 37 12.67 5.85 -1.28
N LEU A 38 12.04 7.03 -1.17
CA LEU A 38 11.24 7.60 -2.25
C LEU A 38 12.11 7.97 -3.46
N LEU A 39 13.24 8.63 -3.20
CA LEU A 39 14.09 9.23 -4.24
C LEU A 39 15.21 8.31 -4.71
N LYS A 40 15.24 7.05 -4.22
CA LYS A 40 16.19 6.07 -4.72
C LYS A 40 16.11 5.99 -6.24
N ASP A 41 17.25 6.13 -6.91
CA ASP A 41 17.39 6.07 -8.37
C ASP A 41 16.72 7.24 -9.14
N LEU A 42 16.46 8.38 -8.44
CA LEU A 42 15.87 9.58 -9.05
C LEU A 42 16.76 10.81 -8.79
N GLU A 43 17.21 11.45 -9.85
CA GLU A 43 18.06 12.65 -9.77
C GLU A 43 17.25 13.94 -9.61
N ASN A 44 16.02 13.99 -10.14
CA ASN A 44 15.21 15.20 -10.23
C ASN A 44 13.78 15.01 -9.73
N ALA A 45 13.56 15.20 -8.43
CA ALA A 45 12.24 15.31 -7.84
C ALA A 45 12.15 16.55 -6.94
N GLU A 46 11.12 17.34 -7.12
CA GLU A 46 10.85 18.57 -6.38
C GLU A 46 9.98 18.27 -5.16
N TYR A 47 10.35 18.82 -4.01
CA TYR A 47 9.50 18.79 -2.83
C TYR A 47 8.33 19.76 -3.00
N ASP A 48 7.11 19.26 -2.82
CA ASP A 48 5.89 20.06 -2.86
C ASP A 48 4.90 19.58 -1.78
N LYS A 49 4.76 20.40 -0.74
CA LYS A 49 3.91 20.11 0.42
C LYS A 49 2.43 19.95 0.02
N THR A 50 1.99 20.59 -1.04
CA THR A 50 0.59 20.64 -1.47
C THR A 50 0.23 19.50 -2.43
N SER A 51 1.22 18.88 -3.06
CA SER A 51 1.00 17.73 -3.92
C SER A 51 0.38 16.58 -3.14
N PHE A 52 -0.63 15.94 -3.72
CA PHE A 52 -1.32 14.78 -3.16
C PHE A 52 -2.13 15.07 -1.87
N GLY A 53 -2.60 16.31 -1.64
CA GLY A 53 -3.25 16.72 -0.40
C GLY A 53 -4.36 15.78 0.08
N LEU A 54 -5.34 15.48 -0.77
CA LEU A 54 -6.43 14.56 -0.43
C LEU A 54 -5.91 13.15 -0.02
N LEU A 55 -4.92 12.64 -0.75
CA LEU A 55 -4.32 11.34 -0.40
C LEU A 55 -3.55 11.43 0.92
N ALA A 56 -2.84 12.53 1.18
CA ALA A 56 -2.11 12.75 2.42
C ALA A 56 -3.07 12.83 3.63
N GLU A 57 -4.22 13.47 3.49
CA GLU A 57 -5.28 13.51 4.50
C GLU A 57 -5.84 12.11 4.79
N GLN A 58 -6.16 11.35 3.74
CA GLN A 58 -6.63 9.97 3.89
C GLN A 58 -5.60 9.06 4.58
N VAL A 59 -4.32 9.18 4.21
CA VAL A 59 -3.22 8.45 4.85
C VAL A 59 -3.09 8.81 6.31
N THR A 60 -3.15 10.09 6.64
CA THR A 60 -3.09 10.56 8.03
C THR A 60 -4.23 9.99 8.84
N ALA A 61 -5.48 10.10 8.35
CA ALA A 61 -6.67 9.54 8.98
C ALA A 61 -6.57 8.02 9.19
N TYR A 62 -6.01 7.28 8.22
CA TYR A 62 -5.78 5.84 8.37
C TYR A 62 -4.88 5.53 9.57
N PHE A 63 -3.73 6.19 9.70
CA PHE A 63 -2.80 5.94 10.81
C PHE A 63 -3.28 6.50 12.16
N GLU A 64 -4.25 7.38 12.17
CA GLU A 64 -5.00 7.81 13.36
C GLU A 64 -6.07 6.81 13.80
N GLY A 65 -6.35 5.80 12.97
CA GLY A 65 -7.33 4.75 13.26
C GLY A 65 -8.73 5.05 12.71
N SER A 66 -8.83 5.85 11.67
CA SER A 66 -10.07 6.03 10.93
C SER A 66 -10.28 4.90 9.92
N TYR A 67 -11.56 4.62 9.62
CA TYR A 67 -11.92 3.70 8.54
C TYR A 67 -11.70 4.40 7.20
N VAL A 68 -10.69 3.97 6.45
CA VAL A 68 -10.34 4.55 5.15
C VAL A 68 -10.25 3.47 4.08
N ASN A 69 -11.05 3.62 3.03
CA ASN A 69 -10.83 2.91 1.77
C ASN A 69 -10.26 3.90 0.75
N PHE A 70 -9.06 3.62 0.26
CA PHE A 70 -8.45 4.44 -0.79
C PHE A 70 -9.23 4.25 -2.09
N SER A 71 -9.83 5.35 -2.59
CA SER A 71 -10.69 5.32 -3.76
C SER A 71 -9.98 4.79 -5.01
N ARG A 72 -10.74 4.11 -5.86
CA ARG A 72 -10.28 3.75 -7.22
C ARG A 72 -10.04 4.98 -8.10
N ASP A 73 -10.60 6.13 -7.75
CA ASP A 73 -10.38 7.39 -8.46
C ASP A 73 -8.96 7.95 -8.26
N ILE A 74 -8.20 7.44 -7.26
CA ILE A 74 -6.77 7.73 -7.18
C ILE A 74 -6.10 7.10 -8.41
N PRO A 75 -5.62 7.90 -9.37
CA PRO A 75 -5.03 7.37 -10.59
C PRO A 75 -3.71 6.67 -10.25
N VAL A 76 -3.69 5.35 -10.33
CA VAL A 76 -2.48 4.55 -10.08
C VAL A 76 -1.84 4.20 -11.42
N LYS A 77 -0.61 4.69 -11.65
CA LYS A 77 0.18 4.33 -12.82
C LYS A 77 1.22 3.27 -12.45
N LEU A 78 1.05 2.10 -13.01
CA LEU A 78 1.91 0.94 -12.82
C LEU A 78 2.64 0.62 -14.13
N ASN A 79 3.45 1.57 -14.63
CA ASN A 79 4.21 1.36 -15.86
C ASN A 79 5.23 0.24 -15.68
N GLY A 80 5.39 -0.60 -16.71
CA GLY A 80 6.36 -1.70 -16.70
C GLY A 80 5.91 -2.97 -15.96
N PHE A 81 4.67 -3.03 -15.51
CA PHE A 81 4.08 -4.27 -14.98
C PHE A 81 3.44 -5.08 -16.12
N SER A 82 3.61 -6.40 -16.10
CA SER A 82 2.92 -7.32 -17.00
C SER A 82 1.42 -7.34 -16.74
N GLU A 83 0.62 -7.83 -17.69
CA GLU A 83 -0.82 -8.02 -17.53
C GLU A 83 -1.17 -8.84 -16.28
N PHE A 84 -0.42 -9.92 -16.04
CA PHE A 84 -0.56 -10.73 -14.83
C PHE A 84 -0.35 -9.88 -13.56
N ALA A 85 0.72 -9.09 -13.51
CA ALA A 85 1.01 -8.26 -12.36
C ALA A 85 -0.04 -7.16 -12.16
N MET A 86 -0.53 -6.56 -13.23
CA MET A 86 -1.62 -5.58 -13.20
C MET A 86 -2.92 -6.20 -12.65
N ALA A 87 -3.27 -7.42 -13.10
CA ALA A 87 -4.44 -8.13 -12.61
C ALA A 87 -4.34 -8.39 -11.09
N VAL A 88 -3.17 -8.87 -10.62
CA VAL A 88 -2.90 -9.09 -9.20
C VAL A 88 -3.05 -7.80 -8.38
N LEU A 89 -2.43 -6.70 -8.81
CA LEU A 89 -2.47 -5.43 -8.09
C LEU A 89 -3.88 -4.83 -8.08
N ASN A 90 -4.65 -5.01 -9.16
CA ASN A 90 -6.05 -4.59 -9.23
C ASN A 90 -6.93 -5.36 -8.26
N VAL A 91 -6.83 -6.70 -8.21
CA VAL A 91 -7.57 -7.51 -7.23
C VAL A 91 -7.15 -7.13 -5.80
N CYS A 92 -5.86 -6.93 -5.56
CA CYS A 92 -5.38 -6.50 -4.26
C CYS A 92 -5.98 -5.15 -3.85
N ARG A 93 -6.11 -4.20 -4.78
CA ARG A 93 -6.67 -2.87 -4.54
C ARG A 93 -8.15 -2.90 -4.15
N ASP A 94 -8.88 -3.95 -4.55
CA ASP A 94 -10.29 -4.13 -4.21
C ASP A 94 -10.53 -4.72 -2.81
N ILE A 95 -9.49 -5.17 -2.13
CA ILE A 95 -9.63 -5.67 -0.76
C ILE A 95 -9.91 -4.48 0.16
N THR A 96 -11.13 -4.41 0.68
CA THR A 96 -11.57 -3.29 1.52
C THR A 96 -10.94 -3.30 2.91
N PHE A 97 -11.04 -2.20 3.62
CA PHE A 97 -10.52 -2.02 4.97
C PHE A 97 -11.04 -3.11 5.93
N GLY A 98 -10.11 -3.78 6.62
CA GLY A 98 -10.41 -4.84 7.57
C GLY A 98 -10.80 -6.19 6.93
N GLU A 99 -10.81 -6.30 5.59
CA GLU A 99 -10.95 -7.56 4.87
C GLU A 99 -9.57 -8.14 4.53
N ARG A 100 -9.53 -9.44 4.26
CA ARG A 100 -8.31 -10.16 3.92
C ARG A 100 -8.60 -11.16 2.81
N MET A 101 -7.59 -11.44 2.03
CA MET A 101 -7.60 -12.53 1.05
C MET A 101 -6.33 -13.38 1.20
N SER A 102 -6.41 -14.67 0.88
CA SER A 102 -5.20 -15.46 0.74
C SER A 102 -4.53 -15.21 -0.62
N TYR A 103 -3.21 -15.48 -0.72
CA TYR A 103 -2.50 -15.47 -2.01
C TYR A 103 -3.18 -16.39 -3.04
N GLY A 104 -3.75 -17.52 -2.59
CA GLY A 104 -4.51 -18.45 -3.42
C GLY A 104 -5.80 -17.81 -3.94
N GLN A 105 -6.60 -17.18 -3.09
CA GLN A 105 -7.82 -16.49 -3.48
C GLN A 105 -7.57 -15.35 -4.48
N VAL A 106 -6.47 -14.61 -4.34
CA VAL A 106 -6.06 -13.60 -5.33
C VAL A 106 -5.75 -14.28 -6.67
N ALA A 107 -5.02 -15.40 -6.65
CA ALA A 107 -4.69 -16.18 -7.85
C ALA A 107 -5.94 -16.73 -8.55
N GLU A 108 -6.90 -17.24 -7.80
CA GLU A 108 -8.20 -17.71 -8.31
C GLU A 108 -9.00 -16.57 -8.97
N LYS A 109 -9.08 -15.40 -8.31
CA LYS A 109 -9.80 -14.24 -8.85
C LYS A 109 -9.26 -13.72 -10.19
N ILE A 110 -7.98 -13.89 -10.45
CA ILE A 110 -7.38 -13.55 -11.76
C ILE A 110 -7.39 -14.70 -12.77
N GLY A 111 -8.10 -15.80 -12.48
CA GLY A 111 -8.19 -16.96 -13.36
C GLY A 111 -6.89 -17.76 -13.49
N ARG A 112 -6.03 -17.72 -12.46
CA ARG A 112 -4.74 -18.42 -12.42
C ARG A 112 -4.60 -19.25 -11.12
N PRO A 113 -5.49 -20.25 -10.90
CA PRO A 113 -5.40 -21.10 -9.71
C PRO A 113 -4.00 -21.74 -9.64
N GLY A 114 -3.45 -21.88 -8.43
CA GLY A 114 -2.09 -22.39 -8.22
C GLY A 114 -0.98 -21.33 -8.30
N ALA A 115 -1.25 -20.10 -8.77
CA ALA A 115 -0.25 -19.06 -8.93
C ALA A 115 0.09 -18.27 -7.64
N ALA A 116 -0.26 -18.76 -6.45
CA ALA A 116 -0.08 -18.06 -5.17
C ALA A 116 1.34 -17.52 -4.94
N ARG A 117 2.38 -18.30 -5.30
CA ARG A 117 3.80 -17.85 -5.22
C ARG A 117 4.11 -16.70 -6.18
N ALA A 118 3.53 -16.73 -7.39
CA ALA A 118 3.70 -15.65 -8.37
C ALA A 118 2.97 -14.38 -7.90
N VAL A 119 1.77 -14.49 -7.32
CA VAL A 119 1.05 -13.38 -6.65
C VAL A 119 1.94 -12.75 -5.58
N GLY A 120 2.54 -13.56 -4.71
CA GLY A 120 3.46 -13.07 -3.67
C GLY A 120 4.64 -12.28 -4.25
N ARG A 121 5.25 -12.74 -5.35
CA ARG A 121 6.34 -12.01 -6.03
C ARG A 121 5.88 -10.67 -6.61
N VAL A 122 4.66 -10.60 -7.15
CA VAL A 122 4.09 -9.32 -7.63
C VAL A 122 3.87 -8.37 -6.47
N LEU A 123 3.22 -8.82 -5.39
CA LEU A 123 2.93 -7.98 -4.23
C LEU A 123 4.21 -7.50 -3.52
N ALA A 124 5.30 -8.28 -3.57
CA ALA A 124 6.61 -7.85 -3.06
C ALA A 124 7.20 -6.67 -3.86
N ARG A 125 6.73 -6.42 -5.08
CA ARG A 125 7.13 -5.30 -5.95
C ARG A 125 6.11 -4.16 -5.97
N ASN A 126 5.09 -4.20 -5.13
CA ASN A 126 4.08 -3.16 -5.04
C ASN A 126 4.72 -1.80 -4.76
N PRO A 127 4.62 -0.81 -5.68
CA PRO A 127 5.23 0.51 -5.48
C PRO A 127 4.40 1.44 -4.60
N LEU A 128 3.14 1.08 -4.33
CA LEU A 128 2.16 1.92 -3.65
C LEU A 128 1.59 1.22 -2.40
N PRO A 129 2.45 0.74 -1.45
CA PRO A 129 1.92 0.14 -0.23
C PRO A 129 0.98 1.09 0.50
N LEU A 130 -0.05 0.55 1.10
CA LEU A 130 -1.23 1.18 1.69
C LEU A 130 -2.30 1.52 0.63
N VAL A 131 -2.00 2.26 -0.42
CA VAL A 131 -2.96 2.59 -1.52
C VAL A 131 -3.36 1.30 -2.25
N ILE A 132 -2.39 0.43 -2.52
CA ILE A 132 -2.63 -0.95 -2.93
C ILE A 132 -2.34 -1.82 -1.69
N PRO A 133 -3.37 -2.31 -1.00
CA PRO A 133 -3.24 -2.83 0.35
C PRO A 133 -2.69 -4.26 0.40
N CYS A 134 -1.46 -4.45 -0.09
CA CYS A 134 -0.80 -5.77 -0.11
C CYS A 134 -0.63 -6.38 1.30
N HIS A 135 -0.71 -5.59 2.36
CA HIS A 135 -0.75 -6.08 3.74
C HIS A 135 -2.02 -6.90 4.03
N ARG A 136 -3.12 -6.73 3.29
CA ARG A 136 -4.36 -7.50 3.42
C ARG A 136 -4.32 -8.89 2.75
N VAL A 137 -3.22 -9.20 2.03
CA VAL A 137 -3.03 -10.53 1.43
C VAL A 137 -2.15 -11.38 2.35
N ILE A 138 -2.68 -12.54 2.80
CA ILE A 138 -2.08 -13.43 3.80
C ILE A 138 -1.97 -14.87 3.28
N CYS A 139 -1.34 -15.76 4.03
CA CYS A 139 -1.32 -17.18 3.71
C CYS A 139 -2.69 -17.84 3.98
N SER A 140 -3.00 -18.92 3.28
CA SER A 140 -4.25 -19.69 3.46
C SER A 140 -4.39 -20.31 4.85
N ASN A 141 -3.28 -20.61 5.51
CA ASN A 141 -3.25 -21.10 6.90
C ASN A 141 -3.34 -19.99 7.97
N GLY A 142 -3.62 -18.74 7.57
CA GLY A 142 -3.69 -17.58 8.47
C GLY A 142 -2.35 -16.92 8.78
N GLY A 143 -1.23 -17.48 8.33
CA GLY A 143 0.09 -16.85 8.47
C GLY A 143 0.19 -15.55 7.66
N LEU A 144 0.99 -14.59 8.12
CA LEU A 144 1.08 -13.27 7.50
C LEU A 144 1.72 -13.30 6.10
N GLY A 145 2.62 -14.27 5.85
CA GLY A 145 3.47 -14.25 4.67
C GLY A 145 4.51 -13.11 4.72
N GLY A 146 5.21 -12.89 3.60
CA GLY A 146 6.19 -11.82 3.48
C GLY A 146 5.58 -10.43 3.38
N PHE A 147 6.41 -9.40 3.62
CA PHE A 147 6.08 -8.01 3.37
C PHE A 147 7.36 -7.23 3.04
N SER A 148 7.45 -6.70 1.84
CA SER A 148 8.67 -6.03 1.33
C SER A 148 8.71 -4.52 1.63
N ALA A 149 7.58 -3.91 2.00
CA ALA A 149 7.56 -2.52 2.38
C ALA A 149 8.33 -2.29 3.71
N PHE A 150 8.73 -1.05 3.94
CA PHE A 150 9.50 -0.71 5.15
C PHE A 150 8.80 -1.19 6.43
N GLY A 151 9.59 -1.72 7.36
CA GLY A 151 9.09 -2.33 8.59
C GLY A 151 8.70 -3.80 8.47
N GLY A 152 8.70 -4.38 7.26
CA GLY A 152 8.52 -5.80 7.03
C GLY A 152 7.24 -6.38 7.65
N VAL A 153 7.29 -7.64 8.02
CA VAL A 153 6.14 -8.38 8.60
C VAL A 153 5.61 -7.73 9.89
N THR A 154 6.46 -7.08 10.67
CA THR A 154 6.04 -6.34 11.88
C THR A 154 5.10 -5.19 11.52
N MET A 155 5.42 -4.41 10.48
CA MET A 155 4.55 -3.34 9.98
C MET A 155 3.22 -3.91 9.45
N LYS A 156 3.29 -4.98 8.67
CA LYS A 156 2.09 -5.69 8.19
C LYS A 156 1.17 -6.10 9.33
N LYS A 157 1.72 -6.72 10.38
CA LYS A 157 0.97 -7.13 11.56
C LYS A 157 0.28 -5.95 12.23
N LYS A 158 1.01 -4.86 12.46
CA LYS A 158 0.46 -3.62 13.06
C LYS A 158 -0.69 -3.04 12.24
N MET A 159 -0.55 -2.98 10.92
CA MET A 159 -1.61 -2.46 10.02
C MET A 159 -2.86 -3.33 10.08
N LEU A 160 -2.72 -4.65 10.01
CA LEU A 160 -3.84 -5.59 10.13
C LEU A 160 -4.54 -5.52 11.49
N GLU A 161 -3.79 -5.26 12.55
CA GLU A 161 -4.30 -5.13 13.91
C GLU A 161 -5.06 -3.80 14.11
N LEU A 162 -4.55 -2.70 13.53
CA LEU A 162 -5.25 -1.43 13.45
C LEU A 162 -6.62 -1.60 12.79
N GLU A 163 -6.63 -2.20 11.60
CA GLU A 163 -7.86 -2.40 10.82
C GLU A 163 -8.87 -3.29 11.55
N ARG A 164 -8.41 -4.35 12.20
CA ARG A 164 -9.26 -5.23 13.01
C ARG A 164 -9.92 -4.46 14.15
N THR A 165 -9.15 -3.65 14.87
CA THR A 165 -9.64 -2.87 16.02
C THR A 165 -10.65 -1.82 15.60
N VAL A 166 -10.40 -1.11 14.51
CA VAL A 166 -11.31 -0.09 13.98
C VAL A 166 -12.62 -0.73 13.49
N LYS A 167 -12.54 -1.86 12.79
CA LYS A 167 -13.71 -2.58 12.28
C LYS A 167 -14.59 -3.11 13.43
N SER A 168 -14.00 -3.59 14.52
CA SER A 168 -14.76 -4.06 15.68
C SER A 168 -15.53 -2.95 16.39
N ARG A 169 -14.95 -1.74 16.47
CA ARG A 169 -15.61 -0.56 17.07
C ARG A 169 -16.82 -0.05 16.27
N LYS A 170 -16.86 -0.29 14.96
CA LYS A 170 -18.01 0.10 14.11
C LYS A 170 -19.20 -0.86 14.17
N LYS A 171 -19.03 -2.04 14.76
CA LYS A 171 -20.09 -3.04 14.90
C LYS A 171 -20.84 -2.94 16.23
N ASN A 172 -20.31 -2.15 17.16
CA ASN A 172 -20.92 -1.79 18.44
C ASN A 172 -21.47 -0.36 18.37
#